data_be6711116a0ae928c6b0ca3b1ae56678
#
_entry.id   be6711116a0ae928c6b0ca3b1ae56678
#
_cell.length_a   1.000
_cell.length_b   1.000
_cell.length_c   1.000
_cell.angle_alpha   90.00
_cell.angle_beta   90.00
_cell.angle_gamma   90.00
#
_symmetry.space_group_name_H-M   'P 1'
#
loop_
_entity.id
_entity.type
_entity.pdbx_description
1 polymer ?
#
loop_
_entity_poly.entity_id
_entity_poly.type
_entity_poly.pdbx_seq_one_letter_code
_entity_poly.pdbx_strand_id
1 'polypeptide(L)'
;MNLNEYFSNTRYFKNKIIVISAKNEPSKKIKRFLSRENLGLKMEIGYRNSYIAVIDNKRGFIFEKADKDIQECSYKVKNKYIDIISAGFESGDKSSIKIDSVEYSNNRRGLNIAIFHYKSLALVDKFFVDTCEDSSLTIRR
;
A
#
# COMPACT_ATOMS: atom_id res chain seq x y z
N MET A 1 2.28 -14.61 -10.26
CA MET A 1 1.93 -14.62 -8.81
C MET A 1 0.89 -13.56 -8.55
N ASN A 2 -0.10 -13.88 -7.77
CA ASN A 2 -1.11 -12.92 -7.34
C ASN A 2 -0.83 -12.41 -5.92
N LEU A 3 -1.61 -11.41 -5.51
CA LEU A 3 -1.41 -10.75 -4.23
C LEU A 3 -1.60 -11.70 -3.03
N ASN A 4 -2.57 -12.63 -3.12
CA ASN A 4 -2.82 -13.62 -2.07
C ASN A 4 -1.61 -14.54 -1.87
N GLU A 5 -1.05 -15.04 -2.96
CA GLU A 5 0.14 -15.89 -2.92
C GLU A 5 1.34 -15.15 -2.33
N TYR A 6 1.50 -13.90 -2.72
CA TYR A 6 2.62 -13.07 -2.26
C TYR A 6 2.60 -12.87 -0.74
N PHE A 7 1.44 -12.58 -0.16
CA PHE A 7 1.30 -12.34 1.28
C PHE A 7 0.97 -13.58 2.11
N SER A 8 0.98 -14.77 1.52
CA SER A 8 0.64 -16.01 2.25
C SER A 8 1.69 -16.40 3.30
N ASN A 9 2.95 -16.06 3.10
CA ASN A 9 4.02 -16.37 4.05
C ASN A 9 4.19 -15.20 5.04
N THR A 10 3.42 -15.19 6.11
CA THR A 10 3.44 -14.11 7.11
C THR A 10 4.79 -14.00 7.84
N ARG A 11 5.53 -15.08 7.98
CA ARG A 11 6.86 -15.05 8.60
C ARG A 11 7.87 -14.22 7.82
N TYR A 12 7.76 -14.23 6.50
CA TYR A 12 8.65 -13.46 5.64
C TYR A 12 8.54 -11.95 5.92
N PHE A 13 7.36 -11.49 6.32
CA PHE A 13 7.10 -10.07 6.55
C PHE A 13 7.38 -9.62 7.99
N LYS A 14 7.81 -10.51 8.87
CA LYS A 14 8.28 -10.15 10.20
C LYS A 14 9.46 -9.17 10.07
N ASN A 15 9.48 -8.13 10.88
CA ASN A 15 10.48 -7.05 10.82
C ASN A 15 10.48 -6.27 9.50
N LYS A 16 9.37 -6.26 8.78
CA LYS A 16 9.20 -5.48 7.56
C LYS A 16 8.05 -4.49 7.70
N ILE A 17 8.13 -3.42 6.93
CA ILE A 17 7.07 -2.42 6.83
C ILE A 17 6.49 -2.52 5.42
N ILE A 18 5.19 -2.73 5.33
CA ILE A 18 4.46 -2.80 4.07
C ILE A 18 3.70 -1.49 3.91
N VAL A 19 3.93 -0.79 2.80
CA VAL A 19 3.26 0.46 2.47
C VAL A 19 2.39 0.26 1.24
N ILE A 20 1.13 0.65 1.35
CA ILE A 20 0.16 0.55 0.25
C ILE A 20 -0.38 1.95 -0.03
N SER A 21 -0.34 2.36 -1.30
CA SER A 21 -0.88 3.63 -1.76
C SER A 21 -1.68 3.42 -3.05
N ALA A 22 -2.96 3.74 -3.01
CA ALA A 22 -3.84 3.60 -4.17
C ALA A 22 -3.75 4.80 -5.10
N LYS A 23 -3.88 4.53 -6.38
CA LYS A 23 -4.00 5.54 -7.44
C LYS A 23 -5.25 5.26 -8.27
N ASN A 24 -5.97 6.29 -8.68
CA ASN A 24 -7.11 6.24 -9.57
C ASN A 24 -8.33 5.56 -8.93
N GLU A 25 -8.39 4.26 -8.97
CA GLU A 25 -9.51 3.51 -8.43
C GLU A 25 -9.07 2.22 -7.76
N PRO A 26 -9.04 2.18 -6.41
CA PRO A 26 -8.97 0.93 -5.68
C PRO A 26 -10.37 0.26 -5.76
N SER A 27 -10.49 -0.79 -6.54
CA SER A 27 -11.76 -1.50 -6.75
C SER A 27 -12.32 -2.08 -5.45
N LYS A 28 -13.66 -2.22 -5.35
CA LYS A 28 -14.34 -2.92 -4.25
C LYS A 28 -13.83 -4.35 -4.02
N LYS A 29 -13.20 -4.96 -5.00
CA LYS A 29 -12.60 -6.30 -4.89
C LYS A 29 -11.47 -6.35 -3.88
N ILE A 30 -10.80 -5.23 -3.64
CA ILE A 30 -9.73 -5.11 -2.64
C ILE A 30 -10.25 -5.40 -1.23
N LYS A 31 -11.46 -4.97 -0.91
CA LYS A 31 -12.05 -5.19 0.41
C LYS A 31 -12.03 -6.69 0.79
N ARG A 32 -12.37 -7.56 -0.16
CA ARG A 32 -12.33 -9.00 0.04
C ARG A 32 -10.92 -9.51 0.33
N PHE A 33 -9.96 -9.01 -0.39
CA PHE A 33 -8.55 -9.38 -0.23
C PHE A 33 -8.02 -8.89 1.12
N LEU A 34 -8.16 -7.59 1.38
CA LEU A 34 -7.59 -6.97 2.59
C LEU A 34 -8.23 -7.51 3.89
N SER A 35 -9.51 -7.89 3.86
CA SER A 35 -10.19 -8.45 5.01
C SER A 35 -9.93 -9.95 5.24
N ARG A 36 -9.52 -10.69 4.21
CA ARG A 36 -9.25 -12.14 4.29
C ARG A 36 -7.82 -12.47 4.65
N GLU A 37 -6.88 -11.60 4.27
CA GLU A 37 -5.48 -11.86 4.47
C GLU A 37 -5.03 -11.40 5.86
N ASN A 38 -3.97 -12.03 6.36
CA ASN A 38 -3.40 -11.77 7.68
C ASN A 38 -2.70 -10.40 7.79
N LEU A 39 -3.08 -9.45 6.93
CA LEU A 39 -2.58 -8.08 7.00
C LEU A 39 -3.30 -7.24 8.05
N GLY A 40 -4.47 -7.67 8.49
CA GLY A 40 -5.23 -6.96 9.53
C GLY A 40 -5.93 -5.69 9.07
N LEU A 41 -6.04 -5.48 7.75
CA LEU A 41 -6.67 -4.30 7.20
C LEU A 41 -8.20 -4.44 7.25
N LYS A 42 -8.89 -3.38 7.66
CA LYS A 42 -10.33 -3.43 7.95
C LYS A 42 -11.15 -2.33 7.28
N MET A 43 -10.48 -1.32 6.69
CA MET A 43 -11.17 -0.14 6.20
C MET A 43 -11.92 -0.40 4.91
N GLU A 44 -13.12 0.17 4.79
CA GLU A 44 -13.87 0.16 3.54
C GLU A 44 -13.33 1.23 2.60
N ILE A 45 -13.16 0.85 1.32
CA ILE A 45 -12.67 1.76 0.29
C ILE A 45 -13.83 2.03 -0.67
N GLY A 46 -14.25 3.28 -0.77
CA GLY A 46 -15.28 3.71 -1.70
C GLY A 46 -14.79 3.84 -3.13
N TYR A 47 -15.73 4.03 -4.05
CA TYR A 47 -15.45 4.24 -5.47
C TYR A 47 -14.52 5.43 -5.68
N ARG A 48 -13.43 5.23 -6.40
CA ARG A 48 -12.42 6.25 -6.73
C ARG A 48 -11.84 6.99 -5.52
N ASN A 49 -11.85 6.35 -4.37
CA ASN A 49 -11.26 6.93 -3.16
C ASN A 49 -9.74 6.81 -3.17
N SER A 50 -9.10 7.69 -2.41
CA SER A 50 -7.73 7.49 -1.97
C SER A 50 -7.66 6.40 -0.90
N TYR A 51 -6.54 5.72 -0.80
CA TYR A 51 -6.30 4.72 0.24
C TYR A 51 -4.82 4.61 0.56
N ILE A 52 -4.49 4.72 1.83
CA ILE A 52 -3.14 4.50 2.35
C ILE A 52 -3.22 3.45 3.46
N ALA A 53 -2.31 2.49 3.42
CA ALA A 53 -2.09 1.57 4.53
C ALA A 53 -0.59 1.46 4.83
N VAL A 54 -0.25 1.43 6.12
CA VAL A 54 1.09 1.13 6.60
C VAL A 54 0.97 -0.01 7.60
N ILE A 55 1.63 -1.11 7.31
CA ILE A 55 1.66 -2.29 8.16
C ILE A 55 3.08 -2.44 8.68
N ASP A 56 3.29 -2.05 9.94
CA ASP A 56 4.58 -2.17 10.61
C ASP A 56 4.61 -3.45 11.44
N ASN A 57 5.12 -4.50 10.84
CA ASN A 57 5.16 -5.82 11.49
C ASN A 57 6.23 -5.93 12.60
N LYS A 58 7.16 -4.98 12.66
CA LYS A 58 8.13 -4.94 13.77
C LYS A 58 7.49 -4.41 15.05
N ARG A 59 6.72 -3.33 14.94
CA ARG A 59 6.07 -2.69 16.09
C ARG A 59 4.65 -3.19 16.35
N GLY A 60 4.13 -4.05 15.47
CA GLY A 60 2.76 -4.54 15.56
C GLY A 60 1.73 -3.44 15.36
N PHE A 61 2.00 -2.49 14.47
CA PHE A 61 1.16 -1.32 14.25
C PHE A 61 0.61 -1.32 12.83
N ILE A 62 -0.68 -1.00 12.71
CA ILE A 62 -1.35 -0.87 11.42
C ILE A 62 -2.03 0.50 11.38
N PHE A 63 -1.76 1.24 10.31
CA PHE A 63 -2.41 2.51 10.00
C PHE A 63 -3.14 2.38 8.67
N GLU A 64 -4.38 2.81 8.63
CA GLU A 64 -5.17 2.87 7.41
C GLU A 64 -5.88 4.22 7.31
N LYS A 65 -6.00 4.75 6.08
CA LYS A 65 -6.73 5.97 5.80
C LYS A 65 -7.34 5.91 4.40
N ALA A 66 -8.64 6.14 4.31
CA ALA A 66 -9.35 6.19 3.03
C ALA A 66 -10.30 7.39 3.02
N ASP A 67 -10.37 8.09 1.90
CA ASP A 67 -11.26 9.25 1.71
C ASP A 67 -11.51 9.45 0.22
N LYS A 68 -12.50 10.25 -0.09
CA LYS A 68 -12.77 10.72 -1.46
C LYS A 68 -11.75 11.77 -1.93
N ASP A 69 -11.11 12.48 -1.00
CA ASP A 69 -10.09 13.49 -1.28
C ASP A 69 -8.68 12.89 -1.22
N ILE A 70 -7.69 13.67 -1.68
CA ILE A 70 -6.29 13.30 -1.57
C ILE A 70 -5.92 13.07 -0.10
N GLN A 71 -5.15 12.02 0.14
CA GLN A 71 -4.63 11.69 1.47
C GLN A 71 -3.11 11.71 1.47
N GLU A 72 -2.56 12.25 2.55
CA GLU A 72 -1.13 12.29 2.78
C GLU A 72 -0.82 11.76 4.18
N CYS A 73 0.33 11.11 4.31
CA CYS A 73 0.79 10.56 5.57
C CYS A 73 2.31 10.57 5.61
N SER A 74 2.89 10.97 6.75
CA SER A 74 4.31 10.83 7.02
C SER A 74 4.49 9.86 8.18
N TYR A 75 4.98 8.66 7.88
CA TYR A 75 5.17 7.61 8.87
C TYR A 75 6.62 7.58 9.35
N LYS A 76 6.82 7.88 10.63
CA LYS A 76 8.16 7.96 11.22
C LYS A 76 8.68 6.57 11.62
N VAL A 77 9.88 6.25 11.14
CA VAL A 77 10.62 5.05 11.51
C VAL A 77 12.00 5.50 11.98
N LYS A 78 12.24 5.44 13.28
CA LYS A 78 13.45 6.01 13.91
C LYS A 78 13.56 7.50 13.61
N ASN A 79 14.59 7.94 12.91
CA ASN A 79 14.81 9.34 12.53
C ASN A 79 14.47 9.64 11.06
N LYS A 80 13.83 8.71 10.38
CA LYS A 80 13.42 8.87 8.97
C LYS A 80 11.91 8.86 8.84
N TYR A 81 11.42 9.40 7.72
CA TYR A 81 10.00 9.41 7.39
C TYR A 81 9.74 8.72 6.06
N ILE A 82 8.66 7.94 6.02
CA ILE A 82 8.07 7.45 4.78
C ILE A 82 6.93 8.41 4.46
N ASP A 83 7.06 9.17 3.38
CA ASP A 83 6.06 10.14 2.94
C ASP A 83 5.17 9.51 1.88
N ILE A 84 3.86 9.43 2.16
CA ILE A 84 2.92 8.69 1.34
C ILE A 84 1.81 9.62 0.88
N ILE A 85 1.48 9.55 -0.42
CA ILE A 85 0.36 10.27 -1.02
C ILE A 85 -0.49 9.27 -1.79
N SER A 86 -1.81 9.36 -1.63
CA SER A 86 -2.78 8.63 -2.45
C SER A 86 -3.86 9.58 -2.90
N ALA A 87 -4.14 9.60 -4.20
CA ALA A 87 -5.22 10.39 -4.78
C ALA A 87 -6.00 9.53 -5.78
N GLY A 88 -7.32 9.50 -5.63
CA GLY A 88 -8.22 8.84 -6.55
C GLY A 88 -8.36 9.62 -7.87
N PHE A 89 -9.18 9.10 -8.77
CA PHE A 89 -9.35 9.68 -10.11
C PHE A 89 -9.74 11.17 -10.08
N GLU A 90 -10.63 11.55 -9.16
CA GLU A 90 -11.18 12.92 -9.09
C GLU A 90 -10.35 13.85 -8.19
N SER A 91 -9.40 13.32 -7.41
CA SER A 91 -8.65 14.12 -6.43
C SER A 91 -7.17 14.30 -6.79
N GLY A 92 -6.77 13.99 -8.02
CA GLY A 92 -5.41 14.22 -8.49
C GLY A 92 -4.73 13.02 -9.15
N ASP A 93 -5.31 11.84 -9.03
CA ASP A 93 -4.86 10.64 -9.73
C ASP A 93 -3.36 10.35 -9.53
N LYS A 94 -2.96 10.13 -8.27
CA LYS A 94 -1.54 10.00 -7.92
C LYS A 94 -1.31 9.01 -6.79
N SER A 95 -0.19 8.29 -6.88
CA SER A 95 0.40 7.53 -5.77
C SER A 95 1.87 7.88 -5.61
N SER A 96 2.31 8.12 -4.39
CA SER A 96 3.71 8.39 -4.07
C SER A 96 4.09 7.74 -2.74
N ILE A 97 5.26 7.13 -2.70
CA ILE A 97 5.87 6.56 -1.49
C ILE A 97 7.33 6.97 -1.51
N LYS A 98 7.71 7.96 -0.69
CA LYS A 98 9.07 8.50 -0.72
C LYS A 98 9.79 8.33 0.61
N ILE A 99 11.08 8.02 0.53
CA ILE A 99 12.02 8.07 1.64
C ILE A 99 13.23 8.85 1.14
N ASP A 100 13.63 9.91 1.87
CA ASP A 100 14.76 10.78 1.51
C ASP A 100 14.67 11.25 0.04
N SER A 101 13.48 11.67 -0.39
CA SER A 101 13.17 12.16 -1.74
C SER A 101 13.26 11.11 -2.86
N VAL A 102 13.50 9.84 -2.54
CA VAL A 102 13.48 8.74 -3.51
C VAL A 102 12.09 8.14 -3.62
N GLU A 103 11.55 8.05 -4.84
CA GLU A 103 10.22 7.52 -5.11
C GLU A 103 10.24 6.00 -5.23
N TYR A 104 9.39 5.31 -4.47
CA TYR A 104 9.24 3.87 -4.49
C TYR A 104 7.89 3.39 -5.01
N SER A 105 6.91 4.29 -5.23
CA SER A 105 5.65 3.91 -5.86
C SER A 105 5.82 3.78 -7.36
N ASN A 106 5.25 2.71 -7.94
CA ASN A 106 5.16 2.57 -9.40
C ASN A 106 4.21 3.61 -10.02
N ASN A 107 3.38 4.26 -9.21
CA ASN A 107 2.41 5.28 -9.62
C ASN A 107 1.51 4.79 -10.75
N ARG A 108 0.99 3.58 -10.61
CA ARG A 108 0.10 2.95 -11.59
C ARG A 108 -1.30 2.80 -10.99
N ARG A 109 -2.31 2.70 -11.85
CA ARG A 109 -3.69 2.52 -11.42
C ARG A 109 -3.84 1.28 -10.55
N GLY A 110 -4.55 1.41 -9.43
CA GLY A 110 -4.79 0.34 -8.48
C GLY A 110 -4.00 0.53 -7.20
N LEU A 111 -3.43 -0.55 -6.67
CA LEU A 111 -2.60 -0.50 -5.47
C LEU A 111 -1.13 -0.52 -5.84
N ASN A 112 -0.40 0.45 -5.32
CA ASN A 112 1.06 0.50 -5.40
C ASN A 112 1.61 0.11 -4.03
N ILE A 113 2.50 -0.87 -4.00
CA ILE A 113 2.98 -1.49 -2.77
C ILE A 113 4.50 -1.45 -2.75
N ALA A 114 5.06 -1.03 -1.61
CA ALA A 114 6.49 -1.06 -1.36
C ALA A 114 6.73 -1.69 0.01
N ILE A 115 7.75 -2.52 0.11
CA ILE A 115 8.10 -3.26 1.31
C ILE A 115 9.53 -2.92 1.69
N PHE A 116 9.72 -2.54 2.96
CA PHE A 116 11.01 -2.09 3.48
C PHE A 116 11.43 -2.90 4.69
N HIS A 117 12.72 -3.09 4.87
CA HIS A 117 13.27 -3.57 6.14
C HIS A 117 13.05 -2.53 7.22
N TYR A 118 12.54 -2.94 8.37
CA TYR A 118 12.33 -2.02 9.50
C TYR A 118 13.61 -1.31 9.93
N LYS A 119 14.72 -2.04 10.02
CA LYS A 119 15.97 -1.52 10.60
C LYS A 119 16.65 -0.49 9.71
N SER A 120 16.80 -0.78 8.43
CA SER A 120 17.57 0.04 7.48
C SER A 120 16.71 0.88 6.57
N LEU A 121 15.39 0.59 6.46
CA LEU A 121 14.49 1.09 5.43
C LEU A 121 14.97 0.79 4.01
N ALA A 122 15.83 -0.24 3.84
CA ALA A 122 16.19 -0.71 2.52
C ALA A 122 14.97 -1.35 1.85
N LEU A 123 14.81 -1.09 0.55
CA LEU A 123 13.73 -1.67 -0.24
C LEU A 123 13.91 -3.18 -0.35
N VAL A 124 12.86 -3.93 0.01
CA VAL A 124 12.78 -5.38 -0.17
C VAL A 124 12.16 -5.69 -1.52
N ASP A 125 11.01 -5.06 -1.82
CA ASP A 125 10.28 -5.25 -3.07
C ASP A 125 9.34 -4.07 -3.30
N LYS A 126 9.00 -3.82 -4.57
CA LYS A 126 7.95 -2.89 -4.94
C LYS A 126 7.22 -3.41 -6.17
N PHE A 127 5.92 -3.23 -6.19
CA PHE A 127 5.07 -3.70 -7.28
C PHE A 127 3.72 -2.98 -7.24
N PHE A 128 2.90 -3.26 -8.23
CA PHE A 128 1.52 -2.79 -8.24
C PHE A 128 0.57 -3.90 -8.71
N VAL A 129 -0.70 -3.74 -8.38
CA VAL A 129 -1.78 -4.57 -8.91
C VAL A 129 -2.86 -3.66 -9.49
N ASP A 130 -3.33 -3.97 -10.69
CA ASP A 130 -4.41 -3.23 -11.33
C ASP A 130 -5.76 -3.74 -10.83
N THR A 131 -6.20 -3.17 -9.72
CA THR A 131 -7.43 -3.59 -9.06
C THR A 131 -8.70 -3.23 -9.83
N CYS A 132 -8.60 -2.35 -10.81
CA CYS A 132 -9.74 -1.94 -11.63
C CYS A 132 -10.09 -3.00 -12.69
N GLU A 133 -9.09 -3.51 -13.40
CA GLU A 133 -9.31 -4.43 -14.52
C GLU A 133 -8.93 -5.89 -14.25
N ASP A 134 -8.01 -6.12 -13.30
CA ASP A 134 -7.50 -7.46 -13.02
C ASP A 134 -8.12 -8.05 -11.76
N SER A 135 -9.13 -8.93 -11.95
CA SER A 135 -9.78 -9.61 -10.83
C SER A 135 -8.88 -10.64 -10.13
N SER A 136 -7.80 -11.07 -10.77
CA SER A 136 -6.83 -12.01 -10.20
C SER A 136 -5.82 -11.33 -9.29
N LEU A 137 -5.73 -9.99 -9.32
CA LEU A 137 -4.76 -9.20 -8.56
C LEU A 137 -3.32 -9.66 -8.82
N THR A 138 -2.99 -9.82 -10.10
CA THR A 138 -1.66 -10.24 -10.53
C THR A 138 -0.62 -9.18 -10.22
N ILE A 139 0.49 -9.59 -9.61
CA ILE A 139 1.60 -8.69 -9.29
C ILE A 139 2.31 -8.29 -10.57
N ARG A 140 2.51 -6.97 -10.71
CA ARG A 140 3.22 -6.36 -11.85
C ARG A 140 4.31 -5.42 -11.31
N ARG A 141 5.45 -5.42 -11.98
CA ARG A 141 6.60 -4.61 -11.54
C ARG A 141 6.97 -3.52 -12.53
#